data_9b0d2688cc7f58ef0c7fc6848a154c80
#
_entry.id   9b0d2688cc7f58ef0c7fc6848a154c80
#
_cell.length_a   1.000
_cell.length_b   1.000
_cell.length_c   1.000
_cell.angle_alpha   90.00
_cell.angle_beta   90.00
_cell.angle_gamma   90.00
#
_symmetry.space_group_name_H-M   'P 1'
#
loop_
_entity.id
_entity.type
_entity.pdbx_description
1 polymer ?
#
loop_
_entity_poly.entity_id
_entity_poly.type
_entity_poly.pdbx_seq_one_letter_code
_entity_poly.pdbx_strand_id
1 'polypeptide(L)'
;MDRRRMIGLGVSAGVASLLPAGVAAQASSADPQVFDRLLARHVRAGRDGIKRVDYRAWRASPADRAALAAYVEALQGASPAARSPADQIAYWSNLYNAETLRVVLEAYPVKSILAIRPTLVSFGPWKAKTLRVDGRRLSLHEVEHEILRPMGDPMIHYALNCASISCPNLPPRAWRGATLAADLDQAARTCVNHPRAAQVTAKGLILSSIYKWYAEDFGADDAAVLNHLNRYAAPPLRAVLGRRPAIAGYAYDWNLNGVA
;
A
#
# COMPACT_ATOMS: atom_id res chain seq x y z
N MET A 1 7.94 61.50 72.09
CA MET A 1 6.79 60.74 72.68
C MET A 1 6.19 59.95 71.53
N ASP A 2 6.61 58.74 71.44
CA ASP A 2 5.92 57.48 71.71
C ASP A 2 4.96 57.07 70.58
N ARG A 3 5.38 56.10 69.81
CA ARG A 3 4.99 54.67 69.78
C ARG A 3 3.86 54.37 68.83
N ARG A 4 3.81 53.36 68.10
CA ARG A 4 4.11 51.95 68.28
C ARG A 4 4.20 51.26 66.92
N ARG A 5 5.10 50.28 66.80
CA ARG A 5 5.19 49.27 65.78
C ARG A 5 3.93 48.45 65.74
N MET A 6 3.37 48.18 64.58
CA MET A 6 2.58 46.97 64.38
C MET A 6 3.11 46.22 63.16
N ILE A 7 3.50 45.00 63.45
CA ILE A 7 4.00 43.99 62.51
C ILE A 7 2.75 43.40 61.85
N GLY A 8 2.59 43.58 60.56
CA GLY A 8 1.57 42.88 59.80
C GLY A 8 2.20 41.66 59.12
N LEU A 9 1.85 40.46 59.58
CA LEU A 9 2.17 39.24 58.86
C LEU A 9 1.40 39.17 57.55
N GLY A 10 2.11 39.31 56.46
CA GLY A 10 1.58 39.04 55.10
C GLY A 10 1.61 37.51 54.87
N VAL A 11 0.43 36.88 54.85
CA VAL A 11 0.25 35.52 54.35
C VAL A 11 0.26 35.55 52.84
N SER A 12 1.36 35.13 52.25
CA SER A 12 1.47 34.92 50.79
C SER A 12 0.78 33.59 50.45
N ALA A 13 -0.45 33.68 49.93
CA ALA A 13 -1.13 32.55 49.31
C ALA A 13 -0.45 32.26 47.97
N GLY A 14 0.36 31.22 47.93
CA GLY A 14 0.94 30.65 46.72
C GLY A 14 -0.17 30.04 45.86
N VAL A 15 -0.51 30.71 44.76
CA VAL A 15 -1.34 30.07 43.71
C VAL A 15 -0.47 29.06 42.97
N ALA A 16 -0.61 27.79 43.33
CA ALA A 16 -0.05 26.68 42.57
C ALA A 16 -0.81 26.63 41.22
N SER A 17 -0.21 27.13 40.15
CA SER A 17 -0.67 26.90 38.78
C SER A 17 -0.54 25.42 38.46
N LEU A 18 -1.63 24.70 38.51
CA LEU A 18 -1.76 23.38 37.91
C LEU A 18 -1.67 23.55 36.39
N LEU A 19 -0.49 23.37 35.83
CA LEU A 19 -0.33 23.16 34.39
C LEU A 19 -1.10 21.87 34.05
N PRO A 20 -1.97 21.88 33.04
CA PRO A 20 -2.61 20.65 32.62
C PRO A 20 -1.53 19.67 32.22
N ALA A 21 -1.58 18.45 32.80
CA ALA A 21 -0.75 17.33 32.44
C ALA A 21 -0.74 17.21 30.91
N GLY A 22 0.45 17.28 30.32
CA GLY A 22 0.64 17.23 28.90
C GLY A 22 -0.15 16.07 28.29
N VAL A 23 -0.90 16.38 27.26
CA VAL A 23 -1.41 15.38 26.32
C VAL A 23 -0.18 14.59 25.90
N ALA A 24 -0.06 13.36 26.45
CA ALA A 24 0.96 12.42 26.00
C ALA A 24 0.77 12.34 24.49
N ALA A 25 1.77 12.77 23.74
CA ALA A 25 1.78 12.62 22.30
C ALA A 25 1.51 11.15 22.03
N GLN A 26 0.31 10.85 21.53
CA GLN A 26 -0.02 9.52 21.06
C GLN A 26 1.04 9.21 20.01
N ALA A 27 1.92 8.27 20.34
CA ALA A 27 2.94 7.78 19.44
C ALA A 27 2.22 7.46 18.12
N SER A 28 2.64 8.14 17.08
CA SER A 28 1.95 8.14 15.82
C SER A 28 1.70 6.72 15.36
N SER A 29 0.45 6.37 15.15
CA SER A 29 -0.01 5.10 14.60
C SER A 29 0.51 4.84 13.17
N ALA A 30 1.30 5.74 12.59
CA ALA A 30 2.09 5.54 11.38
C ALA A 30 3.27 4.58 11.56
N ASP A 31 3.39 3.96 12.74
CA ASP A 31 4.35 2.88 12.98
C ASP A 31 4.06 1.73 12.01
N PRO A 32 4.99 1.42 11.09
CA PRO A 32 4.82 0.35 10.12
C PRO A 32 4.64 -1.03 10.75
N GLN A 33 5.04 -1.23 12.00
CA GLN A 33 4.83 -2.49 12.72
C GLN A 33 3.34 -2.79 12.96
N VAL A 34 2.47 -1.78 13.01
CA VAL A 34 1.02 -2.00 13.08
C VAL A 34 0.55 -2.74 11.83
N PHE A 35 0.95 -2.25 10.66
CA PHE A 35 0.59 -2.88 9.40
C PHE A 35 1.25 -4.25 9.23
N ASP A 36 2.50 -4.42 9.65
CA ASP A 36 3.19 -5.72 9.67
C ASP A 36 2.38 -6.78 10.42
N ARG A 37 1.92 -6.46 11.63
CA ARG A 37 1.11 -7.39 12.44
C ARG A 37 -0.22 -7.74 11.77
N LEU A 38 -0.88 -6.78 11.14
CA LEU A 38 -2.12 -7.01 10.41
C LEU A 38 -1.90 -7.92 9.19
N LEU A 39 -0.87 -7.64 8.39
CA LEU A 39 -0.50 -8.46 7.24
C LEU A 39 -0.13 -9.90 7.69
N ALA A 40 0.68 -10.05 8.72
CA ALA A 40 1.06 -11.37 9.26
C ALA A 40 -0.15 -12.17 9.76
N ARG A 41 -1.15 -11.50 10.33
CA ARG A 41 -2.36 -12.14 10.86
C ARG A 41 -3.34 -12.54 9.77
N HIS A 42 -3.50 -11.75 8.72
CA HIS A 42 -4.60 -11.91 7.76
C HIS A 42 -4.17 -12.27 6.34
N VAL A 43 -2.87 -12.27 6.02
CA VAL A 43 -2.39 -12.67 4.69
C VAL A 43 -1.77 -14.05 4.74
N ARG A 44 -2.20 -14.93 3.84
CA ARG A 44 -1.75 -16.32 3.74
C ARG A 44 -1.16 -16.61 2.38
N ALA A 45 -0.04 -17.31 2.33
CA ALA A 45 0.49 -17.84 1.07
C ALA A 45 -0.33 -19.06 0.64
N GLY A 46 -0.87 -19.01 -0.57
CA GLY A 46 -1.47 -20.17 -1.21
C GLY A 46 -0.40 -21.15 -1.72
N ARG A 47 -0.79 -22.40 -1.97
CA ARG A 47 0.10 -23.43 -2.56
C ARG A 47 0.56 -23.06 -3.98
N ASP A 48 -0.20 -22.21 -4.64
CA ASP A 48 0.08 -21.64 -5.96
C ASP A 48 1.00 -20.41 -5.91
N GLY A 49 1.50 -20.01 -4.75
CA GLY A 49 2.38 -18.87 -4.59
C GLY A 49 1.65 -17.51 -4.53
N ILE A 50 0.32 -17.49 -4.69
CA ILE A 50 -0.48 -16.27 -4.56
C ILE A 50 -0.77 -16.03 -3.08
N LYS A 51 -0.47 -14.83 -2.60
CA LYS A 51 -0.87 -14.41 -1.27
C LYS A 51 -2.34 -13.95 -1.29
N ARG A 52 -3.11 -14.51 -0.37
CA ARG A 52 -4.54 -14.23 -0.22
C ARG A 52 -4.83 -13.62 1.14
N VAL A 53 -5.82 -12.76 1.17
CA VAL A 53 -6.28 -12.08 2.38
C VAL A 53 -7.46 -12.84 2.97
N ASP A 54 -7.42 -13.14 4.25
CA ASP A 54 -8.58 -13.65 4.98
C ASP A 54 -9.51 -12.48 5.36
N TYR A 55 -10.22 -11.99 4.35
CA TYR A 55 -11.17 -10.88 4.53
C TYR A 55 -12.28 -11.21 5.51
N ARG A 56 -12.71 -12.48 5.58
CA ARG A 56 -13.75 -12.91 6.51
C ARG A 56 -13.28 -12.77 7.96
N ALA A 57 -12.12 -13.36 8.29
CA ALA A 57 -11.56 -13.26 9.63
C ALA A 57 -11.19 -11.83 9.99
N TRP A 58 -10.63 -11.05 9.04
CA TRP A 58 -10.30 -9.64 9.29
C TRP A 58 -11.54 -8.80 9.55
N ARG A 59 -12.58 -8.95 8.74
CA ARG A 59 -13.86 -8.26 8.95
C ARG A 59 -14.49 -8.63 10.29
N ALA A 60 -14.37 -9.86 10.74
CA ALA A 60 -14.91 -10.33 12.00
C ALA A 60 -14.14 -9.80 13.23
N SER A 61 -12.95 -9.21 13.05
CA SER A 61 -12.14 -8.61 14.13
C SER A 61 -12.33 -7.10 14.21
N PRO A 62 -13.15 -6.54 15.12
CA PRO A 62 -13.29 -5.10 15.30
C PRO A 62 -11.96 -4.42 15.64
N ALA A 63 -11.11 -5.07 16.46
CA ALA A 63 -9.81 -4.54 16.85
C ALA A 63 -8.87 -4.38 15.66
N ASP A 64 -8.79 -5.38 14.77
CA ASP A 64 -7.91 -5.32 13.60
C ASP A 64 -8.41 -4.34 12.54
N ARG A 65 -9.75 -4.19 12.40
CA ARG A 65 -10.33 -3.14 11.54
C ARG A 65 -10.03 -1.75 12.08
N ALA A 66 -10.19 -1.55 13.39
CA ALA A 66 -9.85 -0.28 14.04
C ALA A 66 -8.34 0.03 13.91
N ALA A 67 -7.47 -0.98 14.08
CA ALA A 67 -6.04 -0.81 13.91
C ALA A 67 -5.66 -0.43 12.46
N LEU A 68 -6.31 -1.02 11.46
CA LEU A 68 -6.10 -0.65 10.05
C LEU A 68 -6.57 0.78 9.78
N ALA A 69 -7.75 1.16 10.26
CA ALA A 69 -8.28 2.52 10.10
C ALA A 69 -7.35 3.54 10.76
N ALA A 70 -6.91 3.29 12.00
CA ALA A 70 -5.98 4.16 12.71
C ALA A 70 -4.62 4.27 11.99
N TYR A 71 -4.13 3.18 11.38
CA TYR A 71 -2.90 3.22 10.59
C TYR A 71 -3.06 4.09 9.34
N VAL A 72 -4.19 3.98 8.62
CA VAL A 72 -4.49 4.84 7.46
C VAL A 72 -4.59 6.31 7.89
N GLU A 73 -5.29 6.61 8.99
CA GLU A 73 -5.42 7.97 9.51
C GLU A 73 -4.07 8.57 9.90
N ALA A 74 -3.21 7.78 10.53
CA ALA A 74 -1.89 8.27 10.91
C ALA A 74 -0.95 8.51 9.72
N LEU A 75 -1.04 7.68 8.68
CA LEU A 75 -0.35 7.98 7.43
C LEU A 75 -0.87 9.29 6.83
N GLN A 76 -2.18 9.53 6.84
CA GLN A 76 -2.76 10.79 6.35
C GLN A 76 -2.32 12.01 7.16
N GLY A 77 -2.09 11.85 8.46
CA GLY A 77 -1.57 12.91 9.34
C GLY A 77 -0.06 13.16 9.22
N ALA A 78 0.67 12.30 8.50
CA ALA A 78 2.12 12.38 8.37
C ALA A 78 2.52 12.88 6.98
N SER A 79 3.04 14.13 6.88
CA SER A 79 3.51 14.66 5.59
C SER A 79 4.64 13.82 4.99
N PRO A 80 4.56 13.42 3.71
CA PRO A 80 5.64 12.77 3.00
C PRO A 80 6.70 13.74 2.44
N ALA A 81 6.43 15.04 2.37
CA ALA A 81 7.19 16.00 1.59
C ALA A 81 8.69 16.11 1.96
N ALA A 82 9.02 15.96 3.25
CA ALA A 82 10.41 16.04 3.73
C ALA A 82 11.14 14.67 3.73
N ARG A 83 10.53 13.62 3.20
CA ARG A 83 11.11 12.27 3.18
C ARG A 83 12.03 12.08 1.99
N SER A 84 12.97 11.13 2.10
CA SER A 84 13.75 10.66 0.95
C SER A 84 12.82 10.10 -0.15
N PRO A 85 13.25 10.06 -1.43
CA PRO A 85 12.43 9.45 -2.49
C PRO A 85 11.99 8.01 -2.17
N ALA A 86 12.88 7.18 -1.62
CA ALA A 86 12.55 5.82 -1.22
C ALA A 86 11.52 5.77 -0.10
N ASP A 87 11.61 6.66 0.90
CA ASP A 87 10.62 6.75 1.98
C ASP A 87 9.28 7.31 1.48
N GLN A 88 9.28 8.17 0.46
CA GLN A 88 8.05 8.64 -0.18
C GLN A 88 7.35 7.49 -0.92
N ILE A 89 8.07 6.71 -1.72
CA ILE A 89 7.51 5.53 -2.41
C ILE A 89 6.96 4.55 -1.38
N ALA A 90 7.72 4.24 -0.32
CA ALA A 90 7.27 3.35 0.75
C ALA A 90 6.00 3.88 1.44
N TYR A 91 5.96 5.16 1.77
CA TYR A 91 4.81 5.83 2.40
C TYR A 91 3.55 5.72 1.52
N TRP A 92 3.63 6.15 0.26
CA TRP A 92 2.48 6.17 -0.64
C TRP A 92 1.99 4.75 -0.98
N SER A 93 2.91 3.80 -1.14
CA SER A 93 2.56 2.40 -1.38
C SER A 93 1.87 1.75 -0.17
N ASN A 94 2.33 2.06 1.05
CA ASN A 94 1.67 1.59 2.27
C ASN A 94 0.28 2.20 2.42
N LEU A 95 0.14 3.51 2.17
CA LEU A 95 -1.15 4.19 2.23
C LEU A 95 -2.14 3.61 1.21
N TYR A 96 -1.70 3.41 -0.04
CA TYR A 96 -2.50 2.79 -1.09
C TYR A 96 -2.97 1.37 -0.69
N ASN A 97 -2.04 0.53 -0.25
CA ASN A 97 -2.36 -0.86 0.11
C ASN A 97 -3.27 -0.94 1.34
N ALA A 98 -3.01 -0.16 2.38
CA ALA A 98 -3.83 -0.13 3.58
C ALA A 98 -5.24 0.39 3.29
N GLU A 99 -5.36 1.45 2.51
CA GLU A 99 -6.65 2.00 2.08
C GLU A 99 -7.42 1.03 1.19
N THR A 100 -6.74 0.37 0.25
CA THR A 100 -7.38 -0.68 -0.59
C THR A 100 -7.97 -1.79 0.27
N LEU A 101 -7.22 -2.27 1.27
CA LEU A 101 -7.71 -3.28 2.21
C LEU A 101 -8.90 -2.76 3.03
N ARG A 102 -8.86 -1.51 3.51
CA ARG A 102 -9.95 -0.89 4.26
C ARG A 102 -11.23 -0.82 3.42
N VAL A 103 -11.12 -0.33 2.19
CA VAL A 103 -12.26 -0.22 1.25
C VAL A 103 -12.89 -1.58 0.95
N VAL A 104 -12.06 -2.62 0.74
CA VAL A 104 -12.57 -3.98 0.52
C VAL A 104 -13.23 -4.54 1.77
N LEU A 105 -12.64 -4.37 2.96
CA LEU A 105 -13.21 -4.84 4.23
C LEU A 105 -14.55 -4.20 4.55
N GLU A 106 -14.73 -2.92 4.24
CA GLU A 106 -16.01 -2.22 4.41
C GLU A 106 -17.10 -2.80 3.51
N ALA A 107 -16.76 -3.13 2.26
CA ALA A 107 -17.71 -3.65 1.28
C ALA A 107 -17.89 -5.18 1.31
N TYR A 108 -17.00 -5.90 2.02
CA TYR A 108 -17.03 -7.37 2.05
C TYR A 108 -18.36 -7.91 2.63
N PRO A 109 -18.97 -8.98 2.04
CA PRO A 109 -18.41 -9.84 1.00
C PRO A 109 -18.63 -9.31 -0.42
N VAL A 110 -17.55 -9.27 -1.20
CA VAL A 110 -17.59 -8.96 -2.63
C VAL A 110 -16.75 -9.97 -3.41
N LYS A 111 -17.12 -10.25 -4.66
CA LYS A 111 -16.38 -11.19 -5.52
C LYS A 111 -15.18 -10.53 -6.20
N SER A 112 -15.17 -9.23 -6.31
CA SER A 112 -14.15 -8.43 -6.98
C SER A 112 -14.18 -7.00 -6.45
N ILE A 113 -13.03 -6.33 -6.45
CA ILE A 113 -12.95 -4.89 -6.15
C ILE A 113 -13.76 -4.05 -7.16
N LEU A 114 -13.94 -4.56 -8.38
CA LEU A 114 -14.78 -3.92 -9.41
C LEU A 114 -16.26 -3.79 -9.00
N ALA A 115 -16.71 -4.64 -8.08
CA ALA A 115 -18.08 -4.58 -7.57
C ALA A 115 -18.28 -3.46 -6.54
N ILE A 116 -17.22 -2.86 -6.03
CA ILE A 116 -17.28 -1.73 -5.08
C ILE A 116 -17.44 -0.44 -5.89
N ARG A 117 -18.68 0.04 -6.00
CA ARG A 117 -19.04 1.17 -6.85
C ARG A 117 -19.53 2.34 -5.98
N PRO A 118 -18.70 3.37 -5.74
CA PRO A 118 -19.14 4.57 -5.02
C PRO A 118 -20.28 5.32 -5.71
N THR A 119 -20.39 5.17 -7.05
CA THR A 119 -21.52 5.67 -7.87
C THR A 119 -21.93 4.61 -8.88
N LEU A 120 -23.13 4.74 -9.45
CA LEU A 120 -23.68 3.79 -10.45
C LEU A 120 -22.79 3.65 -11.70
N VAL A 121 -22.05 4.70 -12.04
CA VAL A 121 -21.17 4.74 -13.22
C VAL A 121 -19.70 4.46 -12.88
N SER A 122 -19.38 4.21 -11.61
CA SER A 122 -17.99 3.93 -11.19
C SER A 122 -17.55 2.54 -11.62
N PHE A 123 -16.32 2.45 -12.10
CA PHE A 123 -15.64 1.20 -12.36
C PHE A 123 -14.65 0.94 -11.21
N GLY A 124 -15.09 0.28 -10.14
CA GLY A 124 -14.34 0.11 -8.91
C GLY A 124 -14.28 1.37 -8.04
N PRO A 125 -13.56 1.33 -6.92
CA PRO A 125 -13.52 2.42 -5.93
C PRO A 125 -12.39 3.45 -6.19
N TRP A 126 -11.54 3.25 -7.19
CA TRP A 126 -10.27 3.97 -7.34
C TRP A 126 -10.37 5.49 -7.41
N LYS A 127 -11.45 6.04 -7.98
CA LYS A 127 -11.65 7.50 -8.12
C LYS A 127 -12.35 8.13 -6.92
N ALA A 128 -12.76 7.35 -5.92
CA ALA A 128 -13.36 7.88 -4.71
C ALA A 128 -12.30 8.64 -3.87
N LYS A 129 -12.61 9.87 -3.49
CA LYS A 129 -11.75 10.75 -2.68
C LYS A 129 -11.82 10.35 -1.19
N THR A 130 -11.21 9.25 -0.84
CA THR A 130 -11.28 8.66 0.52
C THR A 130 -10.10 9.04 1.41
N LEU A 131 -9.03 9.56 0.82
CA LEU A 131 -7.81 9.93 1.51
C LEU A 131 -7.67 11.45 1.66
N ARG A 132 -6.91 11.90 2.66
CA ARG A 132 -6.52 13.29 2.86
C ARG A 132 -5.07 13.38 3.34
N VAL A 133 -4.18 13.97 2.54
CA VAL A 133 -2.76 14.16 2.88
C VAL A 133 -2.38 15.60 2.59
N ASP A 134 -1.69 16.27 3.51
CA ASP A 134 -1.28 17.67 3.40
C ASP A 134 -2.45 18.59 2.95
N GLY A 135 -3.63 18.38 3.53
CA GLY A 135 -4.84 19.16 3.22
C GLY A 135 -5.54 18.78 1.90
N ARG A 136 -4.92 18.02 1.00
CA ARG A 136 -5.47 17.60 -0.29
C ARG A 136 -6.31 16.33 -0.13
N ARG A 137 -7.51 16.33 -0.71
CA ARG A 137 -8.31 15.09 -0.84
C ARG A 137 -7.81 14.28 -2.03
N LEU A 138 -7.50 13.02 -1.80
CA LEU A 138 -6.93 12.12 -2.79
C LEU A 138 -7.78 10.84 -2.92
N SER A 139 -7.72 10.27 -4.09
CA SER A 139 -8.23 8.93 -4.41
C SER A 139 -7.06 7.96 -4.59
N LEU A 140 -7.31 6.65 -4.55
CA LEU A 140 -6.31 5.64 -4.89
C LEU A 140 -5.75 5.86 -6.30
N HIS A 141 -6.59 6.26 -7.26
CA HIS A 141 -6.18 6.58 -8.61
C HIS A 141 -5.14 7.72 -8.64
N GLU A 142 -5.35 8.80 -7.90
CA GLU A 142 -4.40 9.92 -7.85
C GLU A 142 -3.11 9.54 -7.13
N VAL A 143 -3.18 8.72 -6.07
CA VAL A 143 -1.96 8.21 -5.42
C VAL A 143 -1.10 7.42 -6.41
N GLU A 144 -1.71 6.56 -7.22
CA GLU A 144 -0.99 5.76 -8.21
C GLU A 144 -0.54 6.58 -9.40
N HIS A 145 -1.45 7.29 -10.08
CA HIS A 145 -1.20 7.91 -11.38
C HIS A 145 -0.61 9.31 -11.32
N GLU A 146 -0.91 10.09 -10.27
CA GLU A 146 -0.46 11.48 -10.19
C GLU A 146 0.69 11.69 -9.20
N ILE A 147 0.96 10.68 -8.33
CA ILE A 147 2.01 10.79 -7.33
C ILE A 147 3.09 9.73 -7.58
N LEU A 148 2.75 8.44 -7.52
CA LEU A 148 3.76 7.38 -7.59
C LEU A 148 4.35 7.20 -9.00
N ARG A 149 3.53 7.11 -10.05
CA ARG A 149 4.02 6.95 -11.43
C ARG A 149 4.95 8.08 -11.88
N PRO A 150 4.66 9.39 -11.58
CA PRO A 150 5.58 10.47 -11.90
C PRO A 150 6.94 10.42 -11.20
N MET A 151 7.12 9.56 -10.18
CA MET A 151 8.44 9.31 -9.58
C MET A 151 9.38 8.50 -10.51
N GLY A 152 8.83 7.95 -11.60
CA GLY A 152 9.61 7.35 -12.70
C GLY A 152 10.20 5.98 -12.39
N ASP A 153 9.76 5.30 -11.33
CA ASP A 153 10.22 3.95 -10.99
C ASP A 153 9.14 2.91 -11.31
N PRO A 154 9.32 2.05 -12.36
CA PRO A 154 8.35 1.03 -12.71
C PRO A 154 8.15 -0.02 -11.62
N MET A 155 9.05 -0.08 -10.63
CA MET A 155 8.94 -1.02 -9.52
C MET A 155 7.74 -0.76 -8.61
N ILE A 156 7.14 0.44 -8.67
CA ILE A 156 5.89 0.74 -7.95
C ILE A 156 4.76 -0.23 -8.31
N HIS A 157 4.73 -0.74 -9.56
CA HIS A 157 3.71 -1.69 -9.99
C HIS A 157 3.81 -3.05 -9.27
N TYR A 158 4.96 -3.36 -8.63
CA TYR A 158 5.10 -4.51 -7.75
C TYR A 158 4.87 -4.18 -6.27
N ALA A 159 4.79 -2.89 -5.94
CA ALA A 159 4.51 -2.42 -4.59
C ALA A 159 3.00 -2.35 -4.28
N LEU A 160 2.18 -2.11 -5.32
CA LEU A 160 0.75 -1.85 -5.17
C LEU A 160 -0.07 -3.12 -5.34
N ASN A 161 -1.10 -3.29 -4.50
CA ASN A 161 -2.04 -4.39 -4.58
C ASN A 161 -3.48 -3.86 -4.63
N CYS A 162 -4.16 -4.10 -5.72
CA CYS A 162 -5.55 -3.68 -5.95
C CYS A 162 -6.57 -4.74 -5.51
N ALA A 163 -6.22 -5.64 -4.62
CA ALA A 163 -7.07 -6.70 -4.08
C ALA A 163 -7.58 -7.72 -5.12
N SER A 164 -6.94 -7.87 -6.27
CA SER A 164 -7.29 -8.90 -7.26
C SER A 164 -6.27 -10.04 -7.29
N ILE A 165 -6.70 -11.21 -7.81
CA ILE A 165 -5.84 -12.40 -7.97
C ILE A 165 -4.62 -12.10 -8.84
N SER A 166 -4.78 -11.31 -9.92
CA SER A 166 -3.66 -10.99 -10.82
C SER A 166 -2.75 -9.87 -10.33
N CYS A 167 -3.07 -9.18 -9.23
CA CYS A 167 -2.16 -8.22 -8.63
C CYS A 167 -0.86 -8.88 -8.16
N PRO A 168 0.27 -8.18 -8.15
CA PRO A 168 1.41 -8.56 -7.34
C PRO A 168 1.02 -8.85 -5.89
N ASN A 169 1.72 -9.76 -5.25
CA ASN A 169 1.40 -10.15 -3.89
C ASN A 169 1.53 -8.96 -2.93
N LEU A 170 0.63 -8.87 -1.94
CA LEU A 170 0.88 -8.00 -0.79
C LEU A 170 2.23 -8.34 -0.15
N PRO A 171 3.02 -7.33 0.26
CA PRO A 171 4.28 -7.57 0.94
C PRO A 171 4.06 -8.30 2.27
N PRO A 172 5.07 -9.00 2.81
CA PRO A 172 4.98 -9.65 4.11
C PRO A 172 4.97 -8.66 5.27
N ARG A 173 5.38 -7.44 5.01
CA ARG A 173 5.46 -6.30 5.94
C ARG A 173 5.27 -5.00 5.18
N ALA A 174 5.02 -3.90 5.89
CA ALA A 174 5.00 -2.56 5.32
C ALA A 174 6.32 -2.25 4.58
N TRP A 175 6.24 -1.55 3.48
CA TRP A 175 7.42 -1.04 2.77
C TRP A 175 8.17 -0.04 3.65
N ARG A 176 9.49 -0.05 3.58
CA ARG A 176 10.38 0.87 4.31
C ARG A 176 11.44 1.40 3.35
N GLY A 177 11.70 2.70 3.36
CA GLY A 177 12.70 3.32 2.47
C GLY A 177 14.07 2.65 2.55
N ALA A 178 14.52 2.32 3.76
CA ALA A 178 15.83 1.68 3.98
C ALA A 178 16.01 0.31 3.30
N THR A 179 14.92 -0.42 3.05
CA THR A 179 14.97 -1.75 2.41
C THR A 179 14.21 -1.81 1.09
N LEU A 180 13.66 -0.67 0.65
CA LEU A 180 12.71 -0.62 -0.46
C LEU A 180 13.23 -1.27 -1.74
N ALA A 181 14.44 -0.94 -2.16
CA ALA A 181 15.02 -1.46 -3.39
C ALA A 181 15.14 -2.98 -3.38
N ALA A 182 15.62 -3.56 -2.28
CA ALA A 182 15.75 -5.01 -2.14
C ALA A 182 14.37 -5.70 -2.04
N ASP A 183 13.44 -5.10 -1.29
CA ASP A 183 12.09 -5.64 -1.14
C ASP A 183 11.31 -5.60 -2.47
N LEU A 184 11.45 -4.54 -3.27
CA LEU A 184 10.85 -4.41 -4.59
C LEU A 184 11.48 -5.38 -5.61
N ASP A 185 12.81 -5.54 -5.60
CA ASP A 185 13.49 -6.55 -6.43
C ASP A 185 12.93 -7.96 -6.15
N GLN A 186 12.77 -8.31 -4.89
CA GLN A 186 12.18 -9.59 -4.50
C GLN A 186 10.70 -9.70 -4.90
N ALA A 187 9.92 -8.64 -4.79
CA ALA A 187 8.52 -8.61 -5.22
C ALA A 187 8.41 -8.80 -6.74
N ALA A 188 9.26 -8.12 -7.52
CA ALA A 188 9.33 -8.27 -8.97
C ALA A 188 9.71 -9.70 -9.37
N ARG A 189 10.74 -10.28 -8.75
CA ARG A 189 11.13 -11.69 -9.00
C ARG A 189 9.99 -12.65 -8.69
N THR A 190 9.31 -12.46 -7.58
CA THR A 190 8.16 -13.30 -7.21
C THR A 190 7.01 -13.16 -8.20
N CYS A 191 6.73 -11.94 -8.67
CA CYS A 191 5.65 -11.68 -9.61
C CYS A 191 5.99 -12.21 -11.01
N VAL A 192 7.12 -11.80 -11.59
CA VAL A 192 7.54 -12.11 -12.97
C VAL A 192 7.59 -13.61 -13.22
N ASN A 193 8.06 -14.39 -12.25
CA ASN A 193 8.19 -15.85 -12.40
C ASN A 193 6.89 -16.62 -12.12
N HIS A 194 5.79 -15.93 -11.85
CA HIS A 194 4.49 -16.55 -11.67
C HIS A 194 3.70 -16.52 -12.98
N PRO A 195 2.99 -17.61 -13.37
CA PRO A 195 2.24 -17.68 -14.64
C PRO A 195 1.21 -16.55 -14.85
N ARG A 196 0.68 -15.95 -13.75
CA ARG A 196 -0.24 -14.79 -13.86
C ARG A 196 0.43 -13.52 -14.39
N ALA A 197 1.78 -13.43 -14.32
CA ALA A 197 2.54 -12.30 -14.86
C ALA A 197 3.11 -12.59 -16.24
N ALA A 198 3.63 -13.83 -16.46
CA ALA A 198 4.20 -14.25 -17.73
C ALA A 198 3.94 -15.76 -17.92
N GLN A 199 2.94 -16.10 -18.70
CA GLN A 199 2.60 -17.47 -19.05
C GLN A 199 3.18 -17.83 -20.42
N VAL A 200 4.02 -18.87 -20.47
CA VAL A 200 4.56 -19.41 -21.71
C VAL A 200 3.52 -20.31 -22.37
N THR A 201 3.23 -20.06 -23.63
CA THR A 201 2.31 -20.86 -24.42
C THR A 201 2.93 -21.26 -25.76
N ALA A 202 2.30 -22.16 -26.50
CA ALA A 202 2.74 -22.54 -27.85
C ALA A 202 2.72 -21.39 -28.86
N LYS A 203 1.90 -20.35 -28.61
CA LYS A 203 1.76 -19.18 -29.49
C LYS A 203 2.63 -17.98 -29.06
N GLY A 204 3.38 -18.08 -27.96
CA GLY A 204 4.15 -16.99 -27.39
C GLY A 204 3.80 -16.77 -25.92
N LEU A 205 3.99 -15.55 -25.44
CA LEU A 205 3.70 -15.19 -24.05
C LEU A 205 2.32 -14.58 -23.89
N ILE A 206 1.60 -15.02 -22.87
CA ILE A 206 0.45 -14.27 -22.33
C ILE A 206 0.98 -13.52 -21.10
N LEU A 207 0.97 -12.20 -21.16
CA LEU A 207 1.46 -11.35 -20.08
C LEU A 207 0.31 -10.83 -19.21
N SER A 208 0.62 -10.43 -17.97
CA SER A 208 -0.31 -9.65 -17.17
C SER A 208 -0.69 -8.37 -17.89
N SER A 209 -1.97 -7.98 -17.85
CA SER A 209 -2.42 -6.71 -18.39
C SER A 209 -1.76 -5.48 -17.77
N ILE A 210 -1.09 -5.60 -16.62
CA ILE A 210 -0.26 -4.54 -16.02
C ILE A 210 0.76 -4.04 -17.03
N TYR A 211 1.45 -4.93 -17.76
CA TYR A 211 2.45 -4.54 -18.76
C TYR A 211 1.86 -3.87 -20.01
N LYS A 212 0.56 -4.01 -20.22
CA LYS A 212 -0.16 -3.28 -21.27
C LYS A 212 -0.68 -1.93 -20.78
N TRP A 213 -1.29 -1.91 -19.58
CA TRP A 213 -1.89 -0.68 -19.04
C TRP A 213 -0.84 0.38 -18.69
N TYR A 214 0.35 -0.06 -18.28
CA TYR A 214 1.46 0.77 -17.84
C TYR A 214 2.70 0.61 -18.75
N ALA A 215 2.47 0.31 -20.04
CA ALA A 215 3.57 0.06 -20.99
C ALA A 215 4.61 1.19 -21.01
N GLU A 216 4.17 2.43 -20.91
CA GLU A 216 5.05 3.61 -20.87
C GLU A 216 6.05 3.56 -19.70
N ASP A 217 5.63 3.07 -18.54
CA ASP A 217 6.48 2.98 -17.35
C ASP A 217 7.55 1.86 -17.51
N PHE A 218 7.27 0.86 -18.35
CA PHE A 218 8.20 -0.25 -18.66
C PHE A 218 9.05 -0.01 -19.92
N GLY A 219 8.93 1.15 -20.58
CA GLY A 219 9.72 1.55 -21.74
C GLY A 219 8.96 1.63 -23.06
N ALA A 220 7.62 1.59 -23.00
CA ALA A 220 6.66 1.90 -24.07
C ALA A 220 6.53 0.89 -25.23
N ASP A 221 7.40 -0.11 -25.36
CA ASP A 221 7.30 -1.13 -26.40
C ASP A 221 7.49 -2.56 -25.86
N ASP A 222 7.14 -3.55 -26.67
CA ASP A 222 7.23 -4.97 -26.33
C ASP A 222 8.68 -5.39 -26.00
N ALA A 223 9.68 -4.84 -26.67
CA ALA A 223 11.08 -5.17 -26.43
C ALA A 223 11.53 -4.68 -25.06
N ALA A 224 11.12 -3.49 -24.67
CA ALA A 224 11.42 -2.93 -23.35
C ALA A 224 10.72 -3.74 -22.24
N VAL A 225 9.46 -4.12 -22.42
CA VAL A 225 8.73 -5.00 -21.49
C VAL A 225 9.45 -6.35 -21.36
N LEU A 226 9.83 -7.00 -22.47
CA LEU A 226 10.57 -8.26 -22.41
C LEU A 226 11.93 -8.13 -21.73
N ASN A 227 12.66 -7.02 -21.95
CA ASN A 227 13.91 -6.73 -21.26
C ASN A 227 13.69 -6.53 -19.75
N HIS A 228 12.63 -5.82 -19.37
CA HIS A 228 12.27 -5.66 -17.96
C HIS A 228 11.98 -7.02 -17.32
N LEU A 229 11.13 -7.86 -17.94
CA LEU A 229 10.86 -9.21 -17.46
C LEU A 229 12.14 -10.06 -17.32
N ASN A 230 13.03 -10.00 -18.33
CA ASN A 230 14.27 -10.77 -18.35
C ASN A 230 15.20 -10.45 -17.18
N ARG A 231 15.18 -9.21 -16.67
CA ARG A 231 15.98 -8.78 -15.50
C ARG A 231 15.60 -9.59 -14.24
N TYR A 232 14.32 -9.92 -14.08
CA TYR A 232 13.77 -10.59 -12.90
C TYR A 232 13.48 -12.07 -13.11
N ALA A 233 13.57 -12.56 -14.35
CA ALA A 233 13.26 -13.93 -14.71
C ALA A 233 14.22 -14.95 -14.09
N ALA A 234 13.67 -16.04 -13.58
CA ALA A 234 14.41 -17.25 -13.22
C ALA A 234 14.90 -17.99 -14.49
N PRO A 235 15.85 -18.89 -14.38
CA PRO A 235 16.47 -19.54 -15.55
C PRO A 235 15.50 -20.12 -16.58
N PRO A 236 14.41 -20.83 -16.22
CA PRO A 236 13.46 -21.34 -17.22
C PRO A 236 12.78 -20.25 -18.03
N LEU A 237 12.25 -19.22 -17.37
CA LEU A 237 11.59 -18.09 -18.05
C LEU A 237 12.62 -17.26 -18.83
N ARG A 238 13.80 -17.03 -18.27
CA ARG A 238 14.89 -16.29 -18.91
C ARG A 238 15.32 -16.94 -20.23
N ALA A 239 15.41 -18.27 -20.29
CA ALA A 239 15.72 -19.00 -21.52
C ALA A 239 14.67 -18.78 -22.62
N VAL A 240 13.40 -18.65 -22.24
CA VAL A 240 12.31 -18.31 -23.18
C VAL A 240 12.43 -16.87 -23.64
N LEU A 241 12.59 -15.92 -22.70
CA LEU A 241 12.69 -14.48 -22.99
C LEU A 241 13.89 -14.15 -23.86
N GLY A 242 15.01 -14.87 -23.71
CA GLY A 242 16.22 -14.72 -24.53
C GLY A 242 16.01 -15.00 -26.01
N ARG A 243 14.95 -15.75 -26.36
CA ARG A 243 14.54 -16.03 -27.75
C ARG A 243 13.63 -14.95 -28.32
N ARG A 244 13.32 -13.91 -27.56
CA ARG A 244 12.41 -12.80 -27.90
C ARG A 244 11.06 -13.30 -28.46
N PRO A 245 10.29 -14.07 -27.67
CA PRO A 245 9.01 -14.60 -28.11
C PRO A 245 8.04 -13.47 -28.37
N ALA A 246 7.07 -13.70 -29.28
CA ALA A 246 5.96 -12.77 -29.45
C ALA A 246 5.10 -12.70 -28.19
N ILE A 247 4.59 -11.52 -27.88
CA ILE A 247 3.50 -11.35 -26.89
C ILE A 247 2.21 -11.71 -27.58
N ALA A 248 1.70 -12.90 -27.29
CA ALA A 248 0.48 -13.44 -27.91
C ALA A 248 -0.81 -12.86 -27.31
N GLY A 249 -0.72 -12.19 -26.16
CA GLY A 249 -1.87 -11.56 -25.52
C GLY A 249 -1.62 -11.12 -24.10
N TYR A 250 -2.69 -10.61 -23.50
CA TYR A 250 -2.69 -10.12 -22.12
C TYR A 250 -3.88 -10.69 -21.36
N ALA A 251 -3.71 -10.99 -20.08
CA ALA A 251 -4.76 -11.51 -19.21
C ALA A 251 -4.72 -10.85 -17.83
N TYR A 252 -5.88 -10.78 -17.18
CA TYR A 252 -5.98 -10.29 -15.82
C TYR A 252 -7.21 -10.87 -15.12
N ASP A 253 -7.01 -11.47 -13.97
CA ASP A 253 -8.07 -12.02 -13.12
C ASP A 253 -8.43 -11.00 -12.04
N TRP A 254 -9.63 -10.43 -12.18
CA TRP A 254 -10.19 -9.45 -11.25
C TRP A 254 -10.91 -10.04 -10.05
N ASN A 255 -10.97 -11.37 -9.93
CA ASN A 255 -11.51 -11.98 -8.72
C ASN A 255 -10.75 -11.50 -7.48
N LEU A 256 -11.48 -11.34 -6.39
CA LEU A 256 -10.89 -10.90 -5.13
C LEU A 256 -9.80 -11.87 -4.67
N ASN A 257 -8.65 -11.35 -4.24
CA ASN A 257 -7.55 -12.13 -3.69
C ASN A 257 -7.83 -12.65 -2.27
N GLY A 258 -9.05 -13.12 -2.03
CA GLY A 258 -9.49 -13.68 -0.76
C GLY A 258 -9.08 -15.15 -0.61
N VAL A 259 -8.97 -15.62 0.66
CA VAL A 259 -8.97 -17.06 0.93
C VAL A 259 -10.33 -17.65 0.55
N ALA A 260 -10.33 -18.91 0.07
CA ALA A 260 -11.54 -19.64 -0.30
C ALA A 260 -12.42 -19.94 0.92
#